data_96ca410d637c25d88733eb585ddf72cd
#
_entry.id   96ca410d637c25d88733eb585ddf72cd
#
_cell.length_a   1.000
_cell.length_b   1.000
_cell.length_c   1.000
_cell.angle_alpha   90.00
_cell.angle_beta   90.00
_cell.angle_gamma   90.00
#
_symmetry.space_group_name_H-M   'P 1'
#
loop_
_entity.id
_entity.type
_entity.pdbx_description
1 polymer ?
#
loop_
_entity_poly.entity_id
_entity_poly.type
_entity_poly.pdbx_seq_one_letter_code
_entity_poly.pdbx_strand_id
1 'polypeptide(L)'
;PEFRIRKVFVNQGGNSTSEYRDRTQWYGMRARLQAPSSYAGVTTMAVRYRSSDRIAAQTESRVSVEATRMLPTRQNGAWTSEIATRDIVPFLCYIAKERGYTDADLDLEELDRLDAIWKSRGDTFDMIYEDGKVTVAQVMDDVLAAGYAEKTIKRGVISAARDEPRTTFGHMYSPQNMDGPLRISISAPSEDDYDGVDVEFVNANGWIEDTVQCRLPGDVGRKVEKITAVGVTNRDRAWRYGMRRRMAQRYRRTEYSFDTGLDALNSDFWDYVALAGDVPGPGLAQSAYLKSFVISGSSVLIESSEPLDWS
;
A
#
# COMPACT_ATOMS: atom_id res chain seq x y z
N PRO A 1 -22.07 36.90 27.62
CA PRO A 1 -23.48 37.29 27.45
C PRO A 1 -24.30 36.66 28.58
N GLU A 2 -25.11 37.52 29.22
CA GLU A 2 -26.00 37.12 30.30
C GLU A 2 -27.37 36.78 29.70
N PHE A 3 -27.85 35.57 29.96
CA PHE A 3 -29.15 35.12 29.47
C PHE A 3 -30.16 35.17 30.62
N ARG A 4 -31.32 35.78 30.38
CA ARG A 4 -32.42 35.86 31.36
C ARG A 4 -33.62 35.11 30.79
N ILE A 5 -34.14 34.17 31.55
CA ILE A 5 -35.39 33.48 31.23
C ILE A 5 -36.50 34.10 32.12
N ARG A 6 -37.56 34.57 31.49
CA ARG A 6 -38.73 35.11 32.17
C ARG A 6 -39.92 34.20 31.87
N LYS A 7 -40.52 33.65 32.90
CA LYS A 7 -41.79 32.96 32.81
C LYS A 7 -42.90 33.98 32.97
N VAL A 8 -43.78 34.07 32.00
CA VAL A 8 -44.95 34.97 32.03
C VAL A 8 -46.18 34.13 32.27
N PHE A 9 -46.81 34.26 33.41
CA PHE A 9 -48.10 33.67 33.69
C PHE A 9 -49.21 34.62 33.26
N VAL A 10 -50.20 34.12 32.55
CA VAL A 10 -51.48 34.74 32.39
C VAL A 10 -52.32 34.28 33.56
N ASN A 11 -52.52 35.12 34.53
CA ASN A 11 -53.39 34.82 35.66
C ASN A 11 -54.83 34.83 35.16
N GLN A 12 -55.42 33.67 34.97
CA GLN A 12 -56.88 33.55 34.80
C GLN A 12 -57.46 33.55 36.20
N GLY A 13 -58.11 34.69 36.55
CA GLY A 13 -58.74 34.85 37.80
C GLY A 13 -59.73 33.75 38.14
N GLY A 14 -59.36 32.92 39.05
CA GLY A 14 -60.17 31.89 39.68
C GLY A 14 -59.59 31.61 41.07
N ASN A 15 -60.43 31.73 42.11
CA ASN A 15 -60.09 31.37 43.49
C ASN A 15 -59.74 29.85 43.55
N SER A 16 -58.52 29.52 43.29
CA SER A 16 -58.01 28.18 43.48
C SER A 16 -56.86 28.24 44.48
N THR A 17 -57.00 27.56 45.59
CA THR A 17 -55.97 27.32 46.62
C THR A 17 -54.97 26.29 46.19
N SER A 18 -54.89 25.96 44.92
CA SER A 18 -53.96 25.00 44.38
C SER A 18 -52.58 25.64 44.17
N GLU A 19 -51.58 25.13 44.88
CA GLU A 19 -50.19 25.53 44.69
C GLU A 19 -49.63 24.85 43.44
N TYR A 20 -49.36 25.62 42.39
CA TYR A 20 -48.72 25.11 41.16
C TYR A 20 -47.23 25.19 41.32
N ARG A 21 -46.56 24.04 41.38
CA ARG A 21 -45.11 23.93 41.37
C ARG A 21 -44.62 23.62 39.94
N ASP A 22 -44.11 24.65 39.32
CA ASP A 22 -43.50 24.52 38.00
C ASP A 22 -41.98 24.46 38.14
N ARG A 23 -41.38 23.41 37.61
CA ARG A 23 -39.94 23.25 37.53
C ARG A 23 -39.49 23.45 36.11
N THR A 24 -38.79 24.53 35.82
CA THR A 24 -38.19 24.78 34.52
C THR A 24 -36.75 24.30 34.54
N GLN A 25 -36.42 23.35 33.69
CA GLN A 25 -35.05 22.87 33.53
C GLN A 25 -34.49 23.36 32.18
N TRP A 26 -33.26 23.82 32.22
CA TRP A 26 -32.51 24.12 31.00
C TRP A 26 -31.90 22.85 30.46
N TYR A 27 -32.40 22.35 29.31
CA TYR A 27 -32.00 21.09 28.74
C TYR A 27 -30.82 21.19 27.77
N GLY A 28 -30.52 22.36 27.26
CA GLY A 28 -29.41 22.62 26.36
C GLY A 28 -29.39 24.05 25.85
N MET A 29 -28.22 24.51 25.51
CA MET A 29 -28.01 25.79 24.88
C MET A 29 -27.35 25.60 23.53
N ARG A 30 -27.90 26.20 22.50
CA ARG A 30 -27.26 26.33 21.20
C ARG A 30 -26.86 27.78 20.98
N ALA A 31 -25.58 28.07 21.01
CA ALA A 31 -25.06 29.35 20.58
C ALA A 31 -24.87 29.34 19.05
N ARG A 32 -25.51 30.29 18.36
CA ARG A 32 -25.21 30.52 16.94
C ARG A 32 -24.12 31.59 16.90
N LEU A 33 -22.87 31.11 16.86
CA LEU A 33 -21.72 31.98 16.66
C LEU A 33 -21.61 32.32 15.18
N GLN A 34 -21.17 33.54 14.87
CA GLN A 34 -20.61 33.80 13.54
C GLN A 34 -19.29 33.04 13.48
N ALA A 35 -19.36 31.83 12.93
CA ALA A 35 -18.19 31.03 12.76
C ALA A 35 -17.36 31.56 11.59
N PRO A 36 -16.04 31.54 11.69
CA PRO A 36 -15.21 31.73 10.51
C PRO A 36 -15.61 30.73 9.43
N SER A 37 -15.63 31.18 8.19
CA SER A 37 -16.01 30.35 7.05
C SER A 37 -14.95 29.29 6.71
N SER A 38 -13.74 29.40 7.27
CA SER A 38 -12.65 28.46 7.07
C SER A 38 -11.73 28.40 8.29
N TYR A 39 -11.15 27.23 8.49
CA TYR A 39 -10.12 26.97 9.50
C TYR A 39 -8.85 26.51 8.77
N ALA A 40 -7.71 27.13 9.06
CA ALA A 40 -6.44 26.74 8.43
C ALA A 40 -6.09 25.28 8.80
N GLY A 41 -5.77 24.48 7.80
CA GLY A 41 -5.35 23.09 7.97
C GLY A 41 -6.45 22.10 8.39
N VAL A 42 -7.73 22.55 8.44
CA VAL A 42 -8.86 21.70 8.82
C VAL A 42 -9.98 21.79 7.80
N THR A 43 -10.36 20.64 7.25
CA THR A 43 -11.54 20.53 6.41
C THR A 43 -12.79 20.46 7.29
N THR A 44 -13.72 21.36 7.10
CA THR A 44 -14.99 21.39 7.86
C THR A 44 -16.16 21.15 6.94
N MET A 45 -17.13 20.37 7.42
CA MET A 45 -18.39 20.14 6.73
C MET A 45 -19.56 20.52 7.63
N ALA A 46 -20.51 21.27 7.08
CA ALA A 46 -21.75 21.58 7.76
C ALA A 46 -22.91 20.83 7.10
N VAL A 47 -23.53 19.92 7.84
CA VAL A 47 -24.70 19.16 7.37
C VAL A 47 -25.98 19.76 7.98
N ARG A 48 -26.91 20.12 7.12
CA ARG A 48 -28.26 20.60 7.54
C ARG A 48 -29.30 19.63 7.02
N TYR A 49 -30.04 19.01 7.92
CA TYR A 49 -31.17 18.16 7.57
C TYR A 49 -32.45 18.62 8.26
N ARG A 50 -33.59 18.36 7.65
CA ARG A 50 -34.90 18.57 8.26
C ARG A 50 -35.32 17.28 8.96
N SER A 51 -35.77 17.43 10.19
CA SER A 51 -36.35 16.30 10.92
C SER A 51 -37.63 15.83 10.22
N SER A 52 -37.80 14.55 10.10
CA SER A 52 -39.02 13.87 9.65
C SER A 52 -39.29 12.70 10.61
N ASP A 53 -40.51 12.17 10.58
CA ASP A 53 -40.88 11.04 11.46
C ASP A 53 -39.97 9.83 11.33
N ARG A 54 -39.38 9.62 10.14
CA ARG A 54 -38.38 8.56 9.90
C ARG A 54 -37.04 8.86 10.56
N ILE A 55 -36.62 10.11 10.61
CA ILE A 55 -35.34 10.52 11.21
C ILE A 55 -35.48 10.65 12.73
N ALA A 56 -36.65 11.04 13.22
CA ALA A 56 -36.93 11.16 14.65
C ALA A 56 -36.92 9.79 15.36
N ALA A 57 -37.18 8.70 14.64
CA ALA A 57 -37.13 7.35 15.16
C ALA A 57 -35.71 6.77 15.29
N GLN A 58 -34.70 7.43 14.72
CA GLN A 58 -33.29 6.99 14.84
C GLN A 58 -32.63 7.63 16.05
N THR A 59 -32.10 6.79 16.93
CA THR A 59 -31.39 7.22 18.15
C THR A 59 -30.04 7.86 17.86
N GLU A 60 -29.43 7.55 16.71
CA GLU A 60 -28.15 8.09 16.27
C GLU A 60 -28.21 8.54 14.81
N SER A 61 -27.77 9.75 14.54
CA SER A 61 -27.55 10.25 13.18
C SER A 61 -26.09 10.09 12.81
N ARG A 62 -25.77 9.12 11.94
CA ARG A 62 -24.40 8.94 11.41
C ARG A 62 -24.31 9.61 10.05
N VAL A 63 -23.24 10.37 9.86
CA VAL A 63 -22.90 10.98 8.58
C VAL A 63 -21.55 10.41 8.16
N SER A 64 -21.51 9.75 7.02
CA SER A 64 -20.28 9.28 6.38
C SER A 64 -19.93 10.19 5.22
N VAL A 65 -18.63 10.38 5.01
CA VAL A 65 -18.09 11.25 3.96
C VAL A 65 -16.96 10.52 3.27
N GLU A 66 -16.98 10.57 1.96
CA GLU A 66 -15.80 10.22 1.16
C GLU A 66 -14.91 11.44 1.04
N ALA A 67 -13.66 11.31 1.47
CA ALA A 67 -12.70 12.40 1.45
C ALA A 67 -11.40 11.95 0.78
N THR A 68 -10.87 12.79 -0.11
CA THR A 68 -9.56 12.61 -0.72
C THR A 68 -8.59 13.64 -0.14
N ARG A 69 -7.43 13.17 0.31
CA ARG A 69 -6.42 14.06 0.89
C ARG A 69 -5.77 14.93 -0.19
N MET A 70 -5.53 16.19 0.15
CA MET A 70 -4.73 17.12 -0.66
C MET A 70 -3.26 16.91 -0.30
N LEU A 71 -2.43 16.56 -1.26
CA LEU A 71 -1.00 16.32 -1.08
C LEU A 71 -0.21 16.93 -2.25
N PRO A 72 1.03 17.40 -2.00
CA PRO A 72 1.94 17.73 -3.08
C PRO A 72 2.29 16.45 -3.85
N THR A 73 2.28 16.55 -5.17
CA THR A 73 2.69 15.47 -6.05
C THR A 73 4.02 15.79 -6.71
N ARG A 74 4.65 14.79 -7.33
CA ARG A 74 5.89 15.01 -8.07
C ARG A 74 5.63 14.91 -9.57
N GLN A 75 6.18 15.85 -10.32
CA GLN A 75 6.14 15.86 -11.78
C GLN A 75 7.50 16.29 -12.31
N ASN A 76 8.08 15.52 -13.22
CA ASN A 76 9.40 15.79 -13.81
C ASN A 76 10.50 16.08 -12.75
N GLY A 77 10.49 15.31 -11.65
CA GLY A 77 11.47 15.45 -10.58
C GLY A 77 11.24 16.60 -9.61
N ALA A 78 10.18 17.41 -9.78
CA ALA A 78 9.88 18.55 -8.91
C ALA A 78 8.54 18.39 -8.18
N TRP A 79 8.46 18.96 -6.97
CA TRP A 79 7.20 19.03 -6.21
C TRP A 79 6.26 20.06 -6.82
N THR A 80 4.99 19.69 -6.96
CA THR A 80 3.91 20.56 -7.41
C THR A 80 3.08 21.06 -6.23
N SER A 81 2.11 21.93 -6.50
CA SER A 81 1.10 22.32 -5.51
C SER A 81 0.28 21.11 -5.05
N GLU A 82 -0.33 21.24 -3.88
CA GLU A 82 -1.24 20.22 -3.33
C GLU A 82 -2.46 20.04 -4.23
N ILE A 83 -2.74 18.79 -4.57
CA ILE A 83 -3.93 18.38 -5.30
C ILE A 83 -4.58 17.19 -4.58
N ALA A 84 -5.87 16.98 -4.80
CA ALA A 84 -6.54 15.79 -4.31
C ALA A 84 -5.97 14.57 -5.03
N THR A 85 -5.34 13.67 -4.28
CA THR A 85 -4.69 12.48 -4.85
C THR A 85 -4.89 11.24 -4.00
N ARG A 86 -4.95 10.09 -4.66
CA ARG A 86 -4.98 8.75 -4.09
C ARG A 86 -3.71 7.98 -4.44
N ASP A 87 -2.74 8.63 -5.04
CA ASP A 87 -1.49 8.03 -5.51
C ASP A 87 -0.63 7.56 -4.33
N ILE A 88 0.09 6.48 -4.54
CA ILE A 88 0.91 5.81 -3.53
C ILE A 88 2.08 6.71 -3.09
N VAL A 89 2.85 7.26 -4.03
CA VAL A 89 4.08 8.01 -3.71
C VAL A 89 3.83 9.31 -2.95
N PRO A 90 2.86 10.16 -3.33
CA PRO A 90 2.55 11.37 -2.55
C PRO A 90 2.23 11.07 -1.09
N PHE A 91 1.48 10.00 -0.85
CA PHE A 91 1.11 9.61 0.51
C PHE A 91 2.30 9.01 1.28
N LEU A 92 3.11 8.16 0.65
CA LEU A 92 4.33 7.61 1.24
C LEU A 92 5.31 8.75 1.67
N CYS A 93 5.57 9.69 0.77
CA CYS A 93 6.43 10.82 1.05
C CYS A 93 5.85 11.74 2.13
N TYR A 94 4.52 11.95 2.15
CA TYR A 94 3.86 12.71 3.20
C TYR A 94 4.11 12.09 4.58
N ILE A 95 3.89 10.77 4.73
CA ILE A 95 4.10 10.07 6.00
C ILE A 95 5.56 10.15 6.46
N ALA A 96 6.51 10.00 5.53
CA ALA A 96 7.93 10.13 5.83
C ALA A 96 8.26 11.54 6.34
N LYS A 97 7.80 12.58 5.65
CA LYS A 97 8.04 13.98 6.03
C LYS A 97 7.43 14.36 7.37
N GLU A 98 6.25 13.86 7.70
CA GLU A 98 5.62 14.04 9.02
C GLU A 98 6.46 13.47 10.18
N ARG A 99 7.39 12.58 9.89
CA ARG A 99 8.35 12.00 10.86
C ARG A 99 9.71 12.64 10.82
N GLY A 100 9.87 13.71 10.07
CA GLY A 100 11.11 14.48 9.99
C GLY A 100 12.10 13.99 8.93
N TYR A 101 11.73 13.00 8.11
CA TYR A 101 12.53 12.66 6.94
C TYR A 101 12.45 13.78 5.90
N THR A 102 13.54 13.98 5.20
CA THR A 102 13.66 14.99 4.13
C THR A 102 13.71 14.31 2.76
N ASP A 103 13.69 15.09 1.70
CA ASP A 103 13.85 14.57 0.34
C ASP A 103 15.20 13.85 0.13
N ALA A 104 16.23 14.20 0.91
CA ALA A 104 17.52 13.54 0.86
C ALA A 104 17.53 12.13 1.49
N ASP A 105 16.54 11.84 2.32
CA ASP A 105 16.40 10.54 2.97
C ASP A 105 15.55 9.56 2.16
N LEU A 106 15.03 10.00 1.00
CA LEU A 106 14.14 9.23 0.13
C LEU A 106 14.77 9.04 -1.26
N ASP A 107 14.68 7.84 -1.79
CA ASP A 107 15.07 7.53 -3.18
C ASP A 107 13.99 8.03 -4.14
N LEU A 108 13.97 9.35 -4.35
CA LEU A 108 12.92 10.01 -5.14
C LEU A 108 12.95 9.61 -6.62
N GLU A 109 14.12 9.22 -7.15
CA GLU A 109 14.24 8.77 -8.54
C GLU A 109 13.50 7.44 -8.75
N GLU A 110 13.74 6.47 -7.89
CA GLU A 110 13.04 5.18 -7.94
C GLU A 110 11.54 5.33 -7.63
N LEU A 111 11.19 6.17 -6.65
CA LEU A 111 9.79 6.44 -6.33
C LEU A 111 9.05 7.12 -7.50
N ASP A 112 9.67 8.05 -8.22
CA ASP A 112 9.08 8.68 -9.42
C ASP A 112 8.88 7.65 -10.54
N ARG A 113 9.84 6.73 -10.72
CA ARG A 113 9.73 5.61 -11.68
C ARG A 113 8.55 4.70 -11.33
N LEU A 114 8.43 4.32 -10.07
CA LEU A 114 7.33 3.47 -9.59
C LEU A 114 5.97 4.18 -9.67
N ASP A 115 5.93 5.47 -9.36
CA ASP A 115 4.71 6.28 -9.45
C ASP A 115 4.13 6.28 -10.86
N ALA A 116 5.00 6.41 -11.88
CA ALA A 116 4.58 6.33 -13.28
C ALA A 116 3.98 4.96 -13.62
N ILE A 117 4.57 3.87 -13.10
CA ILE A 117 4.05 2.51 -13.28
C ILE A 117 2.69 2.37 -12.60
N TRP A 118 2.57 2.76 -11.32
CA TRP A 118 1.32 2.66 -10.56
C TRP A 118 0.19 3.47 -11.20
N LYS A 119 0.47 4.68 -11.64
CA LYS A 119 -0.50 5.53 -12.36
C LYS A 119 -0.97 4.88 -13.65
N SER A 120 -0.06 4.32 -14.45
CA SER A 120 -0.42 3.63 -15.70
C SER A 120 -1.30 2.40 -15.47
N ARG A 121 -1.19 1.76 -14.29
CA ARG A 121 -1.97 0.59 -13.90
C ARG A 121 -3.24 0.93 -13.15
N GLY A 122 -3.41 2.19 -12.74
CA GLY A 122 -4.49 2.64 -11.86
C GLY A 122 -4.37 2.11 -10.42
N ASP A 123 -3.14 1.88 -9.96
CA ASP A 123 -2.88 1.44 -8.60
C ASP A 123 -2.92 2.66 -7.66
N THR A 124 -3.83 2.65 -6.67
CA THR A 124 -4.07 3.73 -5.71
C THR A 124 -4.10 3.17 -4.29
N PHE A 125 -4.10 4.03 -3.30
CA PHE A 125 -4.20 3.63 -1.90
C PHE A 125 -5.31 4.40 -1.18
N ASP A 126 -6.22 3.69 -0.53
CA ASP A 126 -7.38 4.26 0.15
C ASP A 126 -7.54 3.62 1.53
N MET A 127 -7.17 4.32 2.57
CA MET A 127 -7.26 3.82 3.95
C MET A 127 -7.47 4.95 4.95
N ILE A 128 -8.10 4.63 6.07
CA ILE A 128 -8.23 5.49 7.24
C ILE A 128 -7.51 4.78 8.40
N TYR A 129 -6.56 5.47 9.01
CA TYR A 129 -5.90 5.03 10.22
C TYR A 129 -6.45 5.86 11.38
N GLU A 130 -7.30 5.26 12.20
CA GLU A 130 -8.00 5.96 13.29
C GLU A 130 -7.26 5.87 14.62
N ASP A 131 -6.51 4.82 14.84
CA ASP A 131 -5.88 4.51 16.12
C ASP A 131 -4.37 4.76 16.10
N GLY A 132 -3.85 5.40 17.17
CA GLY A 132 -2.42 5.53 17.40
C GLY A 132 -1.67 4.21 17.68
N LYS A 133 -2.26 3.06 17.35
CA LYS A 133 -1.68 1.72 17.50
C LYS A 133 -0.83 1.29 16.31
N VAL A 134 -1.02 1.93 15.16
CA VAL A 134 -0.30 1.58 13.93
C VAL A 134 1.02 2.37 13.87
N THR A 135 2.12 1.67 13.64
CA THR A 135 3.42 2.33 13.47
C THR A 135 3.54 2.94 12.07
N VAL A 136 4.35 3.98 11.93
CA VAL A 136 4.63 4.57 10.61
C VAL A 136 5.24 3.56 9.65
N ALA A 137 6.13 2.71 10.16
CA ALA A 137 6.71 1.63 9.36
C ALA A 137 5.64 0.72 8.76
N GLN A 138 4.63 0.33 9.57
CA GLN A 138 3.51 -0.48 9.10
C GLN A 138 2.68 0.26 8.04
N VAL A 139 2.40 1.55 8.25
CA VAL A 139 1.64 2.33 7.25
C VAL A 139 2.41 2.42 5.93
N MET A 140 3.73 2.62 5.97
CA MET A 140 4.57 2.62 4.76
C MET A 140 4.55 1.26 4.05
N ASP A 141 4.60 0.17 4.81
CA ASP A 141 4.52 -1.19 4.26
C ASP A 141 3.15 -1.47 3.62
N ASP A 142 2.05 -1.08 4.27
CA ASP A 142 0.70 -1.20 3.72
C ASP A 142 0.52 -0.42 2.41
N VAL A 143 1.03 0.81 2.38
CA VAL A 143 0.99 1.69 1.19
C VAL A 143 1.73 1.07 0.02
N LEU A 144 2.93 0.56 0.25
CA LEU A 144 3.76 -0.06 -0.78
C LEU A 144 3.19 -1.41 -1.22
N ALA A 145 2.67 -2.20 -0.28
CA ALA A 145 2.05 -3.49 -0.60
C ALA A 145 0.87 -3.36 -1.56
N ALA A 146 0.08 -2.27 -1.48
CA ALA A 146 -0.99 -1.98 -2.43
C ALA A 146 -0.49 -1.78 -3.88
N GLY A 147 0.78 -1.42 -4.05
CA GLY A 147 1.50 -1.29 -5.33
C GLY A 147 2.39 -2.49 -5.67
N TYR A 148 2.30 -3.60 -4.93
CA TYR A 148 3.17 -4.79 -5.06
C TYR A 148 4.64 -4.49 -4.81
N ALA A 149 4.93 -3.56 -3.91
CA ALA A 149 6.26 -3.17 -3.52
C ALA A 149 6.48 -3.39 -2.03
N GLU A 150 7.73 -3.44 -1.65
CA GLU A 150 8.19 -3.54 -0.28
C GLU A 150 9.18 -2.42 0.01
N LYS A 151 9.20 -1.95 1.25
CA LYS A 151 10.14 -0.92 1.67
C LYS A 151 11.54 -1.52 1.79
N THR A 152 12.52 -0.83 1.25
CA THR A 152 13.93 -1.18 1.39
C THR A 152 14.78 0.05 1.75
N ILE A 153 15.99 -0.20 2.21
CA ILE A 153 16.99 0.85 2.43
C ILE A 153 18.11 0.63 1.44
N LYS A 154 18.25 1.56 0.51
CA LYS A 154 19.26 1.52 -0.53
C LYS A 154 20.27 2.62 -0.30
N ARG A 155 21.55 2.26 -0.06
CA ARG A 155 22.62 3.22 0.19
C ARG A 155 22.30 4.26 1.28
N GLY A 156 21.56 3.85 2.31
CA GLY A 156 21.20 4.70 3.43
C GLY A 156 19.94 5.55 3.25
N VAL A 157 19.27 5.50 2.09
CA VAL A 157 17.99 6.17 1.84
C VAL A 157 16.83 5.17 1.79
N ILE A 158 15.64 5.63 2.15
CA ILE A 158 14.41 4.84 2.06
C ILE A 158 14.02 4.75 0.60
N SER A 159 13.95 3.52 0.09
CA SER A 159 13.53 3.19 -1.27
C SER A 159 12.41 2.16 -1.25
N ALA A 160 11.88 1.82 -2.40
CA ALA A 160 10.90 0.79 -2.59
C ALA A 160 11.37 -0.20 -3.66
N ALA A 161 11.22 -1.47 -3.39
CA ALA A 161 11.47 -2.53 -4.37
C ALA A 161 10.15 -3.16 -4.79
N ARG A 162 9.87 -3.16 -6.10
CA ARG A 162 8.63 -3.71 -6.65
C ARG A 162 8.88 -5.05 -7.34
N ASP A 163 8.01 -6.02 -7.06
CA ASP A 163 7.98 -7.29 -7.80
C ASP A 163 7.40 -7.07 -9.21
N GLU A 164 8.27 -6.95 -10.18
CA GLU A 164 7.93 -6.66 -11.57
C GLU A 164 8.69 -7.55 -12.54
N PRO A 165 8.17 -7.82 -13.74
CA PRO A 165 8.88 -8.55 -14.77
C PRO A 165 10.17 -7.85 -15.15
N ARG A 166 11.28 -8.60 -15.12
CA ARG A 166 12.60 -8.13 -15.56
C ARG A 166 13.13 -9.09 -16.63
N THR A 167 13.77 -8.55 -17.65
CA THR A 167 14.32 -9.29 -18.78
C THR A 167 15.84 -9.36 -18.74
N THR A 168 16.48 -8.46 -18.00
CA THR A 168 17.93 -8.41 -17.86
C THR A 168 18.30 -8.51 -16.39
N PHE A 169 19.30 -9.31 -16.06
CA PHE A 169 19.85 -9.40 -14.72
C PHE A 169 20.91 -8.33 -14.50
N GLY A 170 20.96 -7.80 -13.27
CA GLY A 170 21.94 -6.77 -12.89
C GLY A 170 23.30 -7.33 -12.54
N HIS A 171 23.34 -8.55 -12.01
CA HIS A 171 24.56 -9.22 -11.59
C HIS A 171 24.44 -10.74 -11.76
N MET A 172 25.59 -11.42 -11.84
CA MET A 172 25.66 -12.89 -11.90
C MET A 172 26.52 -13.42 -10.77
N TYR A 173 25.97 -14.38 -10.04
CA TYR A 173 26.71 -15.15 -9.03
C TYR A 173 27.08 -16.51 -9.56
N SER A 174 28.32 -16.88 -9.38
CA SER A 174 28.93 -18.13 -9.82
C SER A 174 29.91 -18.64 -8.75
N PRO A 175 30.45 -19.85 -8.87
CA PRO A 175 31.41 -20.37 -7.91
C PRO A 175 32.65 -19.48 -7.68
N GLN A 176 32.93 -18.57 -8.60
CA GLN A 176 34.08 -17.67 -8.48
C GLN A 176 33.84 -16.51 -7.50
N ASN A 177 32.58 -16.14 -7.27
CA ASN A 177 32.21 -15.03 -6.35
C ASN A 177 31.24 -15.48 -5.25
N MET A 178 31.01 -16.78 -5.11
CA MET A 178 30.33 -17.40 -3.98
C MET A 178 31.32 -17.91 -2.96
N ASP A 179 31.01 -17.68 -1.67
CA ASP A 179 31.74 -18.29 -0.55
C ASP A 179 31.05 -19.60 -0.15
N GLY A 180 31.51 -20.72 -0.73
CA GLY A 180 30.94 -22.04 -0.51
C GLY A 180 29.89 -22.45 -1.55
N PRO A 181 29.22 -23.57 -1.33
CA PRO A 181 28.36 -24.18 -2.34
C PRO A 181 27.00 -23.48 -2.43
N LEU A 182 26.48 -23.36 -3.65
CA LEU A 182 25.07 -23.02 -3.89
C LEU A 182 24.16 -24.11 -3.33
N ARG A 183 23.29 -23.76 -2.41
CA ARG A 183 22.29 -24.66 -1.82
C ARG A 183 20.96 -24.45 -2.53
N ILE A 184 20.33 -25.53 -2.92
CA ILE A 184 19.03 -25.53 -3.60
C ILE A 184 18.03 -26.25 -2.72
N SER A 185 16.97 -25.56 -2.32
CA SER A 185 15.85 -26.13 -1.58
C SER A 185 14.62 -26.15 -2.48
N ILE A 186 14.01 -27.30 -2.65
CA ILE A 186 12.84 -27.49 -3.51
C ILE A 186 11.67 -27.94 -2.62
N SER A 187 10.62 -27.15 -2.56
CA SER A 187 9.36 -27.53 -1.92
C SER A 187 8.51 -28.33 -2.89
N ALA A 188 8.48 -29.66 -2.70
CA ALA A 188 7.64 -30.53 -3.53
C ALA A 188 6.15 -30.21 -3.35
N PRO A 189 5.31 -30.35 -4.38
CA PRO A 189 3.86 -30.25 -4.24
C PRO A 189 3.31 -31.26 -3.23
N SER A 190 2.45 -30.80 -2.35
CA SER A 190 1.81 -31.60 -1.30
C SER A 190 0.29 -31.42 -1.33
N GLU A 191 -0.44 -32.39 -0.81
CA GLU A 191 -1.89 -32.27 -0.62
C GLU A 191 -2.25 -31.21 0.43
N ASP A 192 -1.29 -30.87 1.29
CA ASP A 192 -1.43 -29.83 2.29
C ASP A 192 -1.16 -28.40 1.79
N ASP A 193 -0.78 -28.26 0.51
CA ASP A 193 -0.59 -26.96 -0.09
C ASP A 193 -1.92 -26.21 -0.27
N TYR A 194 -1.83 -24.88 -0.23
CA TYR A 194 -2.97 -24.05 -0.62
C TYR A 194 -3.26 -24.21 -2.12
N ASP A 195 -4.54 -24.42 -2.45
CA ASP A 195 -5.06 -24.50 -3.80
C ASP A 195 -6.02 -23.34 -4.13
N GLY A 196 -5.88 -22.25 -3.43
CA GLY A 196 -6.61 -21.03 -3.67
C GLY A 196 -6.21 -19.93 -2.70
N VAL A 197 -6.56 -18.70 -3.07
CA VAL A 197 -6.44 -17.50 -2.24
C VAL A 197 -7.76 -16.74 -2.28
N ASP A 198 -8.28 -16.36 -1.13
CA ASP A 198 -9.43 -15.47 -0.99
C ASP A 198 -8.92 -14.14 -0.44
N VAL A 199 -9.22 -13.06 -1.16
CA VAL A 199 -8.78 -11.71 -0.79
C VAL A 199 -9.95 -10.93 -0.23
N GLU A 200 -9.83 -10.52 1.01
CA GLU A 200 -10.75 -9.60 1.67
C GLU A 200 -10.31 -8.17 1.42
N PHE A 201 -11.23 -7.32 1.01
CA PHE A 201 -10.96 -5.91 0.72
C PHE A 201 -12.22 -5.06 0.94
N VAL A 202 -12.07 -3.75 1.05
CA VAL A 202 -13.20 -2.81 1.13
C VAL A 202 -13.56 -2.36 -0.27
N ASN A 203 -14.76 -2.67 -0.73
CA ASN A 203 -15.21 -2.29 -2.06
C ASN A 203 -15.72 -0.85 -2.08
N ALA A 204 -15.12 0.01 -2.93
CA ALA A 204 -15.54 1.41 -3.09
C ALA A 204 -17.01 1.55 -3.53
N ASN A 205 -17.59 0.54 -4.16
CA ASN A 205 -19.02 0.51 -4.45
C ASN A 205 -19.82 0.20 -3.18
N GLY A 206 -20.05 1.21 -2.37
CA GLY A 206 -20.83 1.11 -1.14
C GLY A 206 -20.00 1.05 0.15
N TRP A 207 -18.66 1.03 0.06
CA TRP A 207 -17.74 1.00 1.20
C TRP A 207 -18.04 -0.15 2.17
N ILE A 208 -18.23 -1.33 1.61
CA ILE A 208 -18.50 -2.57 2.34
C ILE A 208 -17.34 -3.56 2.14
N GLU A 209 -17.16 -4.42 3.12
CA GLU A 209 -16.25 -5.56 3.00
C GLU A 209 -16.76 -6.51 1.92
N ASP A 210 -15.88 -6.94 1.04
CA ASP A 210 -16.13 -7.86 -0.04
C ASP A 210 -14.96 -8.85 -0.15
N THR A 211 -15.20 -9.98 -0.79
CA THR A 211 -14.18 -11.03 -0.97
C THR A 211 -14.09 -11.43 -2.43
N VAL A 212 -12.88 -11.55 -2.92
CA VAL A 212 -12.62 -12.05 -4.26
C VAL A 212 -11.82 -13.35 -4.22
N GLN A 213 -12.30 -14.36 -4.94
CA GLN A 213 -11.66 -15.66 -5.02
C GLN A 213 -10.64 -15.70 -6.16
N CYS A 214 -9.42 -16.15 -5.84
CA CYS A 214 -8.32 -16.26 -6.77
C CYS A 214 -7.94 -17.74 -6.94
N ARG A 215 -8.17 -18.27 -8.12
CA ARG A 215 -7.94 -19.67 -8.46
C ARG A 215 -7.18 -19.77 -9.78
N LEU A 216 -6.23 -20.68 -9.86
CA LEU A 216 -5.58 -21.08 -11.10
C LEU A 216 -6.37 -22.24 -11.75
N PRO A 217 -6.18 -22.48 -13.05
CA PRO A 217 -6.73 -23.67 -13.68
C PRO A 217 -6.32 -24.95 -12.94
N GLY A 218 -7.31 -25.76 -12.56
CA GLY A 218 -7.12 -26.97 -11.78
C GLY A 218 -7.20 -26.82 -10.27
N ASP A 219 -7.34 -25.58 -9.74
CA ASP A 219 -7.59 -25.37 -8.33
C ASP A 219 -9.03 -25.76 -7.98
N VAL A 220 -9.21 -26.49 -6.88
CA VAL A 220 -10.52 -26.96 -6.39
C VAL A 220 -11.03 -26.14 -5.21
N GLY A 221 -10.12 -25.37 -4.55
CA GLY A 221 -10.45 -24.59 -3.37
C GLY A 221 -10.58 -25.43 -2.10
N ARG A 222 -9.84 -26.53 -2.00
CA ARG A 222 -9.87 -27.43 -0.86
C ARG A 222 -9.22 -26.83 0.38
N LYS A 223 -8.10 -26.14 0.18
CA LYS A 223 -7.38 -25.39 1.21
C LYS A 223 -7.06 -23.98 0.70
N VAL A 224 -7.75 -23.01 1.25
CA VAL A 224 -7.69 -21.63 0.76
C VAL A 224 -6.98 -20.74 1.78
N GLU A 225 -5.99 -19.97 1.32
CA GLU A 225 -5.38 -18.91 2.13
C GLU A 225 -6.28 -17.67 2.09
N LYS A 226 -6.56 -17.08 3.24
CA LYS A 226 -7.26 -15.80 3.35
C LYS A 226 -6.26 -14.70 3.60
N ILE A 227 -6.31 -13.66 2.78
CA ILE A 227 -5.45 -12.49 2.89
C ILE A 227 -6.27 -11.22 2.79
N THR A 228 -5.82 -10.14 3.41
CA THR A 228 -6.47 -8.82 3.33
C THR A 228 -5.66 -7.90 2.43
N ALA A 229 -6.31 -7.29 1.44
CA ALA A 229 -5.69 -6.27 0.60
C ALA A 229 -5.94 -4.88 1.19
N VAL A 230 -5.05 -4.46 2.10
CA VAL A 230 -5.16 -3.18 2.80
C VAL A 230 -5.07 -2.02 1.81
N GLY A 231 -6.01 -1.07 1.92
CA GLY A 231 -6.03 0.12 1.06
C GLY A 231 -6.34 -0.11 -0.41
N VAL A 232 -6.71 -1.32 -0.79
CA VAL A 232 -7.17 -1.66 -2.14
C VAL A 232 -8.70 -1.68 -2.13
N THR A 233 -9.33 -0.79 -2.91
CA THR A 233 -10.80 -0.62 -2.92
C THR A 233 -11.47 -1.05 -4.22
N ASN A 234 -10.70 -1.58 -5.16
CA ASN A 234 -11.19 -2.05 -6.45
C ASN A 234 -11.08 -3.57 -6.56
N ARG A 235 -12.16 -4.24 -6.99
CA ARG A 235 -12.26 -5.69 -7.10
C ARG A 235 -11.21 -6.31 -8.04
N ASP A 236 -10.96 -5.68 -9.19
CA ASP A 236 -9.99 -6.20 -10.17
C ASP A 236 -8.56 -6.11 -9.63
N ARG A 237 -8.26 -5.06 -8.85
CA ARG A 237 -6.97 -4.92 -8.17
C ARG A 237 -6.82 -5.95 -7.05
N ALA A 238 -7.86 -6.16 -6.24
CA ALA A 238 -7.87 -7.20 -5.21
C ALA A 238 -7.67 -8.58 -5.83
N TRP A 239 -8.32 -8.86 -6.98
CA TRP A 239 -8.11 -10.10 -7.72
C TRP A 239 -6.66 -10.24 -8.21
N ARG A 240 -6.08 -9.19 -8.81
CA ARG A 240 -4.67 -9.21 -9.24
C ARG A 240 -3.72 -9.45 -8.06
N TYR A 241 -4.02 -8.86 -6.91
CA TYR A 241 -3.26 -9.03 -5.67
C TYR A 241 -3.26 -10.50 -5.21
N GLY A 242 -4.43 -11.12 -5.15
CA GLY A 242 -4.57 -12.52 -4.77
C GLY A 242 -4.02 -13.49 -5.81
N MET A 243 -4.19 -13.22 -7.10
CA MET A 243 -3.61 -14.04 -8.17
C MET A 243 -2.08 -14.04 -8.14
N ARG A 244 -1.45 -12.89 -7.86
CA ARG A 244 0.01 -12.83 -7.66
C ARG A 244 0.43 -13.76 -6.50
N ARG A 245 -0.26 -13.69 -5.37
CA ARG A 245 -0.02 -14.58 -4.22
C ARG A 245 -0.18 -16.05 -4.60
N ARG A 246 -1.27 -16.38 -5.30
CA ARG A 246 -1.55 -17.75 -5.74
C ARG A 246 -0.51 -18.27 -6.72
N MET A 247 -0.07 -17.43 -7.66
CA MET A 247 1.01 -17.79 -8.59
C MET A 247 2.34 -18.02 -7.86
N ALA A 248 2.65 -17.18 -6.86
CA ALA A 248 3.86 -17.36 -6.05
C ALA A 248 3.84 -18.72 -5.31
N GLN A 249 2.73 -19.10 -4.71
CA GLN A 249 2.58 -20.42 -4.06
C GLN A 249 2.80 -21.59 -5.01
N ARG A 250 2.37 -21.45 -6.25
CA ARG A 250 2.47 -22.53 -7.24
C ARG A 250 3.83 -22.61 -7.91
N TYR A 251 4.42 -21.46 -8.24
CA TYR A 251 5.59 -21.41 -9.12
C TYR A 251 6.90 -21.06 -8.41
N ARG A 252 6.87 -20.37 -7.26
CA ARG A 252 8.06 -20.02 -6.48
C ARG A 252 8.34 -21.11 -5.43
N ARG A 253 8.73 -22.30 -5.88
CA ARG A 253 8.96 -23.47 -5.03
C ARG A 253 10.43 -23.83 -4.87
N THR A 254 11.30 -23.19 -5.60
CA THR A 254 12.74 -23.39 -5.52
C THR A 254 13.36 -22.16 -4.88
N GLU A 255 14.13 -22.41 -3.84
CA GLU A 255 14.91 -21.41 -3.14
C GLU A 255 16.39 -21.71 -3.32
N TYR A 256 17.14 -20.68 -3.63
CA TYR A 256 18.59 -20.74 -3.78
C TYR A 256 19.22 -19.90 -2.67
N SER A 257 20.17 -20.48 -1.94
CA SER A 257 20.92 -19.77 -0.91
C SER A 257 22.40 -20.00 -1.04
N PHE A 258 23.17 -18.97 -0.90
CA PHE A 258 24.63 -18.97 -0.95
C PHE A 258 25.18 -17.81 -0.15
N ASP A 259 26.41 -17.92 0.24
CA ASP A 259 27.17 -16.85 0.86
C ASP A 259 28.07 -16.18 -0.17
N THR A 260 28.32 -14.89 -0.06
CA THR A 260 29.21 -14.13 -0.94
C THR A 260 29.89 -13.02 -0.14
N GLY A 261 31.05 -12.59 -0.56
CA GLY A 261 31.78 -11.51 0.06
C GLY A 261 31.27 -10.12 -0.34
N LEU A 262 32.19 -9.23 -0.74
CA LEU A 262 31.86 -7.85 -1.14
C LEU A 262 30.97 -7.78 -2.40
N ASP A 263 30.90 -8.83 -3.18
CA ASP A 263 30.04 -8.90 -4.37
C ASP A 263 28.54 -8.79 -4.03
N ALA A 264 28.15 -9.05 -2.76
CA ALA A 264 26.81 -8.77 -2.26
C ALA A 264 26.37 -7.31 -2.47
N LEU A 265 27.33 -6.36 -2.50
CA LEU A 265 27.03 -4.95 -2.71
C LEU A 265 26.58 -4.60 -4.15
N ASN A 266 26.71 -5.56 -5.08
CA ASN A 266 26.26 -5.39 -6.47
C ASN A 266 24.76 -5.70 -6.66
N SER A 267 24.08 -6.19 -5.62
CA SER A 267 22.66 -6.54 -5.70
C SER A 267 21.91 -5.96 -4.51
N ASP A 268 20.73 -5.45 -4.79
CA ASP A 268 19.80 -4.95 -3.79
C ASP A 268 18.60 -5.91 -3.64
N PHE A 269 17.76 -5.67 -2.67
CA PHE A 269 16.54 -6.43 -2.43
C PHE A 269 15.61 -6.42 -3.66
N TRP A 270 15.12 -7.57 -4.07
CA TRP A 270 14.30 -7.81 -5.26
C TRP A 270 15.03 -7.60 -6.60
N ASP A 271 16.35 -7.54 -6.61
CA ASP A 271 17.07 -7.51 -7.87
C ASP A 271 17.00 -8.88 -8.58
N TYR A 272 16.92 -8.82 -9.89
CA TYR A 272 16.99 -9.98 -10.73
C TYR A 272 18.46 -10.33 -10.99
N VAL A 273 18.90 -11.47 -10.48
CA VAL A 273 20.27 -11.93 -10.60
C VAL A 273 20.34 -13.29 -11.32
N ALA A 274 21.41 -13.52 -12.04
CA ALA A 274 21.70 -14.83 -12.59
C ALA A 274 22.50 -15.66 -11.59
N LEU A 275 22.18 -16.96 -11.49
CA LEU A 275 22.91 -17.92 -10.68
C LEU A 275 23.49 -19.00 -11.57
N ALA A 276 24.81 -19.22 -11.52
CA ALA A 276 25.51 -20.31 -12.18
C ALA A 276 26.04 -21.26 -11.10
N GLY A 277 25.68 -22.54 -11.16
CA GLY A 277 26.23 -23.57 -10.27
C GLY A 277 27.41 -24.31 -10.91
N ASP A 278 28.13 -25.07 -10.08
CA ASP A 278 29.23 -25.96 -10.55
C ASP A 278 28.74 -27.09 -11.46
N VAL A 279 27.50 -27.51 -11.26
CA VAL A 279 26.88 -28.59 -12.04
C VAL A 279 25.91 -27.98 -13.03
N PRO A 280 26.13 -28.16 -14.33
CA PRO A 280 25.18 -27.73 -15.34
C PRO A 280 23.81 -28.37 -15.11
N GLY A 281 22.77 -27.53 -14.85
CA GLY A 281 21.39 -28.01 -14.78
C GLY A 281 20.75 -28.16 -16.15
N PRO A 282 19.56 -28.76 -16.26
CA PRO A 282 18.82 -28.87 -17.52
C PRO A 282 18.23 -27.52 -17.99
N GLY A 283 19.02 -26.53 -18.12
CA GLY A 283 18.66 -25.16 -18.48
C GLY A 283 19.84 -24.21 -18.39
N LEU A 284 20.97 -24.78 -18.25
CA LEU A 284 22.35 -24.35 -18.43
C LEU A 284 22.65 -22.86 -18.27
N ALA A 285 22.94 -22.47 -17.02
CA ALA A 285 23.84 -21.35 -16.84
C ALA A 285 25.29 -21.86 -17.02
N GLN A 286 26.00 -21.29 -17.98
CA GLN A 286 27.45 -21.51 -18.16
C GLN A 286 28.16 -20.24 -17.63
N SER A 287 29.30 -20.42 -16.97
CA SER A 287 30.11 -19.31 -16.50
C SER A 287 31.53 -19.43 -17.04
N ALA A 288 32.11 -18.31 -17.41
CA ALA A 288 33.49 -18.21 -17.83
C ALA A 288 34.05 -16.80 -17.46
N TYR A 289 35.35 -16.72 -17.26
CA TYR A 289 36.00 -15.41 -17.12
C TYR A 289 36.12 -14.70 -18.48
N LEU A 290 35.89 -13.43 -18.51
CA LEU A 290 36.21 -12.59 -19.65
C LEU A 290 37.72 -12.37 -19.71
N LYS A 291 38.39 -12.92 -20.72
CA LYS A 291 39.83 -12.74 -20.97
C LYS A 291 40.10 -11.44 -21.72
N SER A 292 39.35 -11.21 -22.78
CA SER A 292 39.49 -9.99 -23.57
C SER A 292 38.16 -9.66 -24.29
N PHE A 293 37.98 -8.40 -24.66
CA PHE A 293 36.91 -8.00 -25.57
C PHE A 293 37.39 -6.95 -26.55
N VAL A 294 36.85 -7.00 -27.76
CA VAL A 294 37.09 -6.01 -28.80
C VAL A 294 35.75 -5.52 -29.35
N ILE A 295 35.58 -4.22 -29.38
CA ILE A 295 34.41 -3.59 -29.98
C ILE A 295 34.70 -3.29 -31.45
N SER A 296 33.90 -3.84 -32.37
CA SER A 296 34.00 -3.63 -33.80
C SER A 296 32.65 -3.21 -34.35
N GLY A 297 32.47 -1.91 -34.56
CA GLY A 297 31.18 -1.35 -34.99
C GLY A 297 30.07 -1.60 -33.97
N SER A 298 29.02 -2.29 -34.36
CA SER A 298 27.89 -2.69 -33.49
C SER A 298 28.08 -4.06 -32.84
N SER A 299 29.19 -4.74 -33.04
CA SER A 299 29.48 -6.07 -32.52
C SER A 299 30.57 -6.02 -31.47
N VAL A 300 30.46 -6.89 -30.46
CA VAL A 300 31.48 -7.09 -29.44
C VAL A 300 31.98 -8.53 -29.58
N LEU A 301 33.28 -8.67 -29.84
CA LEU A 301 33.94 -9.96 -29.79
C LEU A 301 34.45 -10.20 -28.38
N ILE A 302 34.03 -11.31 -27.78
CA ILE A 302 34.40 -11.69 -26.42
C ILE A 302 35.26 -12.95 -26.47
N GLU A 303 36.37 -12.95 -25.77
CA GLU A 303 37.16 -14.13 -25.50
C GLU A 303 36.94 -14.57 -24.05
N SER A 304 36.42 -15.77 -23.84
CA SER A 304 36.16 -16.35 -22.52
C SER A 304 37.21 -17.38 -22.12
N SER A 305 37.33 -17.65 -20.81
CA SER A 305 38.27 -18.64 -20.27
C SER A 305 37.85 -20.08 -20.64
N GLU A 306 36.55 -20.31 -20.79
CA GLU A 306 35.94 -21.57 -21.11
C GLU A 306 35.04 -21.42 -22.35
N PRO A 307 34.85 -22.48 -23.15
CA PRO A 307 33.92 -22.42 -24.25
C PRO A 307 32.48 -22.30 -23.73
N LEU A 308 31.75 -21.32 -24.26
CA LEU A 308 30.35 -21.10 -23.95
C LEU A 308 29.49 -21.59 -25.10
N ASP A 309 28.50 -22.42 -24.81
CA ASP A 309 27.51 -22.89 -25.77
C ASP A 309 26.32 -21.91 -25.79
N TRP A 310 26.07 -21.33 -26.96
CA TRP A 310 25.00 -20.37 -27.19
C TRP A 310 23.76 -20.96 -27.91
N SER A 311 23.74 -22.30 -28.09
CA SER A 311 22.66 -23.00 -28.78
C SER A 311 21.39 -23.19 -27.93
#